data_aee3040bb2213f36746c4440ec1cac86
#
_entry.id   aee3040bb2213f36746c4440ec1cac86
#
_cell.length_a   1.000
_cell.length_b   1.000
_cell.length_c   1.000
_cell.angle_alpha   90.00
_cell.angle_beta   90.00
_cell.angle_gamma   90.00
#
_symmetry.space_group_name_H-M   'P 1'
#
loop_
_entity.id
_entity.type
_entity.pdbx_description
1 polymer ?
#
loop_
_entity_poly.entity_id
_entity_poly.type
_entity_poly.pdbx_seq_one_letter_code
_entity_poly.pdbx_strand_id
1 'polypeptide(L)'
;MAGFKTKVTPEIENLTEVCKEHTSLDISLYAKYDVKRGLRDINGKGVLAGLTQVSNVKATKIVDGKEVPCAGSLSYRGYDIKDLTRGFIEDDRYGFEEVTYLLLFGSLPDKKQLTDFTQLLANQRSLPTNFVRDVIMKAPSKDIMNGLSRSVLTLYSYDTNPDDTSLPNVLRQCLNLISVFPLLSVYGYQAYNHYIKDKSLYIHNPKKELTTAENILRMLRPDKKYSHLEAKILDIALILHMEHGGGNNSTFTTHVVSSSGTDTYSAIAAALGSLKGPKHGGANIKVVRMFDDMKKEVKDWKDEDEVRTYLKRLLHKEAFDRKGLIYGMGHAIYSVSDPRAEVFKAYVETLAREKGRMKDYALYSMVERLAPEVIAEERRIYKGVSANVDFYSGFVYSMLDLPLELYTPMFAVARIVGWSAHRMEELINADKIIRPAYKNVLEPAVYVPLNER
;
A
#
# COMPACT_ATOMS: atom_id res chain seq x y z
N MET A 1 24.88 14.20 -27.99
CA MET A 1 24.96 13.59 -26.66
C MET A 1 24.49 12.15 -26.77
N ALA A 2 25.29 11.18 -26.31
CA ALA A 2 24.82 9.79 -26.24
C ALA A 2 23.68 9.72 -25.18
N GLY A 3 22.46 9.53 -25.64
CA GLY A 3 21.33 9.39 -24.76
C GLY A 3 21.40 8.10 -23.91
N PHE A 4 20.75 8.07 -22.75
CA PHE A 4 20.62 6.85 -21.94
C PHE A 4 19.97 5.74 -22.79
N LYS A 5 20.63 4.58 -22.91
CA LYS A 5 20.13 3.46 -23.72
C LYS A 5 18.93 2.81 -23.03
N THR A 6 17.77 2.82 -23.68
CA THR A 6 16.50 2.32 -23.10
C THR A 6 15.92 1.14 -23.86
N LYS A 7 16.52 0.74 -24.99
CA LYS A 7 16.04 -0.36 -25.83
C LYS A 7 16.79 -1.65 -25.52
N VAL A 8 16.08 -2.75 -25.48
CA VAL A 8 16.65 -4.10 -25.47
C VAL A 8 17.26 -4.34 -26.87
N THR A 9 18.49 -4.84 -26.92
CA THR A 9 19.18 -5.19 -28.14
C THR A 9 19.27 -6.72 -28.30
N PRO A 10 19.51 -7.26 -29.50
CA PRO A 10 19.68 -8.70 -29.69
C PRO A 10 20.80 -9.31 -28.82
N GLU A 11 21.86 -8.56 -28.56
CA GLU A 11 22.93 -9.02 -27.64
C GLU A 11 22.43 -9.16 -26.22
N ILE A 12 21.55 -8.24 -25.72
CA ILE A 12 20.94 -8.33 -24.39
C ILE A 12 19.98 -9.52 -24.34
N GLU A 13 19.22 -9.77 -25.42
CA GLU A 13 18.33 -10.95 -25.49
C GLU A 13 19.15 -12.25 -25.40
N ASN A 14 20.22 -12.38 -26.18
CA ASN A 14 21.08 -13.56 -26.13
C ASN A 14 21.71 -13.77 -24.74
N LEU A 15 22.25 -12.71 -24.12
CA LEU A 15 22.78 -12.80 -22.77
C LEU A 15 21.71 -13.16 -21.73
N THR A 16 20.45 -12.77 -21.98
CA THR A 16 19.32 -13.15 -21.11
C THR A 16 19.05 -14.64 -21.17
N GLU A 17 19.14 -15.26 -22.34
CA GLU A 17 18.97 -16.73 -22.47
C GLU A 17 20.09 -17.48 -21.75
N VAL A 18 21.35 -17.07 -21.91
CA VAL A 18 22.48 -17.63 -21.15
C VAL A 18 22.27 -17.48 -19.64
N CYS A 19 21.79 -16.32 -19.18
CA CYS A 19 21.47 -16.11 -17.77
C CYS A 19 20.38 -17.06 -17.27
N LYS A 20 19.31 -17.28 -18.05
CA LYS A 20 18.23 -18.24 -17.69
C LYS A 20 18.75 -19.66 -17.59
N GLU A 21 19.55 -20.10 -18.56
CA GLU A 21 20.12 -21.44 -18.59
C GLU A 21 20.92 -21.74 -17.32
N HIS A 22 21.79 -20.80 -16.91
CA HIS A 22 22.71 -21.03 -15.78
C HIS A 22 22.14 -20.60 -14.41
N THR A 23 20.99 -19.91 -14.36
CA THR A 23 20.45 -19.39 -13.09
C THR A 23 19.12 -20.04 -12.69
N SER A 24 18.52 -20.87 -13.54
CA SER A 24 17.26 -21.56 -13.24
C SER A 24 17.47 -22.58 -12.13
N LEU A 25 16.62 -22.52 -11.10
CA LEU A 25 16.61 -23.47 -9.99
C LEU A 25 15.49 -24.51 -10.18
N ASP A 26 15.80 -25.78 -9.97
CA ASP A 26 14.77 -26.82 -9.88
C ASP A 26 13.89 -26.54 -8.64
N ILE A 27 12.59 -26.45 -8.88
CA ILE A 27 11.60 -26.17 -7.85
C ILE A 27 11.56 -27.24 -6.74
N SER A 28 11.99 -28.47 -7.03
CA SER A 28 12.08 -29.57 -6.07
C SER A 28 13.11 -29.32 -4.96
N LEU A 29 14.13 -28.48 -5.25
CA LEU A 29 15.17 -28.12 -4.29
C LEU A 29 14.61 -27.38 -3.08
N TYR A 30 13.51 -26.61 -3.27
CA TYR A 30 12.87 -25.93 -2.14
C TYR A 30 12.30 -26.92 -1.12
N ALA A 31 11.69 -28.00 -1.60
CA ALA A 31 11.21 -29.08 -0.73
C ALA A 31 12.38 -29.88 -0.13
N LYS A 32 13.41 -30.22 -0.95
CA LYS A 32 14.60 -30.96 -0.50
C LYS A 32 15.32 -30.29 0.65
N TYR A 33 15.43 -28.97 0.63
CA TYR A 33 16.15 -28.19 1.66
C TYR A 33 15.21 -27.50 2.66
N ASP A 34 13.91 -27.83 2.66
CA ASP A 34 12.87 -27.20 3.52
C ASP A 34 12.85 -25.68 3.44
N VAL A 35 13.09 -25.11 2.24
CA VAL A 35 13.08 -23.66 2.03
C VAL A 35 11.66 -23.15 1.92
N LYS A 36 11.29 -22.20 2.79
CA LYS A 36 9.97 -21.57 2.80
C LYS A 36 9.90 -20.47 1.73
N ARG A 37 9.32 -20.79 0.55
CA ARG A 37 9.21 -19.84 -0.58
C ARG A 37 8.41 -18.62 -0.18
N GLY A 38 9.01 -17.43 -0.35
CA GLY A 38 8.39 -16.18 0.07
C GLY A 38 8.16 -16.09 1.58
N LEU A 39 8.99 -16.80 2.39
CA LEU A 39 8.86 -16.90 3.83
C LEU A 39 7.50 -17.46 4.28
N ARG A 40 6.93 -18.39 3.48
CA ARG A 40 5.69 -19.12 3.81
C ARG A 40 5.87 -20.61 3.62
N ASP A 41 5.30 -21.39 4.52
CA ASP A 41 5.25 -22.84 4.38
C ASP A 41 4.23 -23.27 3.30
N ILE A 42 4.13 -24.56 3.03
CA ILE A 42 3.23 -25.13 2.03
C ILE A 42 1.74 -24.89 2.37
N ASN A 43 1.41 -24.70 3.65
CA ASN A 43 0.06 -24.40 4.12
C ASN A 43 -0.26 -22.91 4.06
N GLY A 44 0.71 -22.09 3.62
CA GLY A 44 0.60 -20.64 3.53
C GLY A 44 0.84 -19.90 4.84
N LYS A 45 1.26 -20.57 5.92
CA LYS A 45 1.64 -19.95 7.18
C LYS A 45 2.96 -19.19 7.04
N GLY A 46 3.01 -17.93 7.49
CA GLY A 46 4.22 -17.13 7.45
C GLY A 46 5.28 -17.63 8.45
N VAL A 47 6.55 -17.51 8.06
CA VAL A 47 7.66 -17.68 9.01
C VAL A 47 7.59 -16.56 10.04
N LEU A 48 7.70 -16.89 11.32
CA LEU A 48 7.78 -15.88 12.38
C LEU A 48 9.19 -15.25 12.35
N ALA A 49 9.29 -14.05 11.79
CA ALA A 49 10.55 -13.36 11.57
C ALA A 49 10.88 -12.30 12.61
N GLY A 50 9.92 -11.88 13.44
CA GLY A 50 10.12 -10.85 14.45
C GLY A 50 8.92 -10.69 15.37
N LEU A 51 9.04 -9.78 16.33
CA LEU A 51 8.00 -9.40 17.27
C LEU A 51 7.62 -7.94 17.03
N THR A 52 6.35 -7.59 17.25
CA THR A 52 5.87 -6.21 17.14
C THR A 52 4.75 -5.93 18.14
N GLN A 53 4.71 -4.69 18.63
CA GLN A 53 3.60 -4.13 19.40
C GLN A 53 2.77 -3.14 18.58
N VAL A 54 3.16 -2.86 17.32
CA VAL A 54 2.51 -1.83 16.51
C VAL A 54 1.11 -2.25 16.08
N SER A 55 0.98 -3.49 15.60
CA SER A 55 -0.32 -4.00 15.15
C SER A 55 -0.43 -5.52 15.28
N ASN A 56 -1.67 -6.02 15.30
CA ASN A 56 -1.97 -7.45 15.25
C ASN A 56 -2.97 -7.74 14.14
N VAL A 57 -2.62 -8.70 13.29
CA VAL A 57 -3.44 -9.17 12.15
C VAL A 57 -3.81 -10.62 12.42
N LYS A 58 -5.09 -10.90 12.65
CA LYS A 58 -5.58 -12.23 13.02
C LYS A 58 -6.71 -12.67 12.09
N ALA A 59 -6.66 -13.92 11.64
CA ALA A 59 -7.69 -14.55 10.80
C ALA A 59 -7.95 -16.01 11.16
N THR A 60 -7.35 -16.48 12.26
CA THR A 60 -7.52 -17.83 12.76
C THR A 60 -7.72 -17.81 14.27
N LYS A 61 -8.38 -18.85 14.80
CA LYS A 61 -8.55 -19.09 16.24
C LYS A 61 -8.28 -20.56 16.56
N ILE A 62 -7.93 -20.85 17.81
CA ILE A 62 -7.74 -22.23 18.27
C ILE A 62 -9.10 -22.76 18.75
N VAL A 63 -9.53 -23.90 18.18
CA VAL A 63 -10.69 -24.66 18.61
C VAL A 63 -10.24 -26.11 18.77
N ASP A 64 -10.41 -26.68 19.94
CA ASP A 64 -10.00 -28.05 20.28
C ASP A 64 -8.51 -28.34 19.89
N GLY A 65 -7.62 -27.38 20.17
CA GLY A 65 -6.20 -27.49 19.87
C GLY A 65 -5.83 -27.35 18.38
N LYS A 66 -6.79 -27.12 17.49
CA LYS A 66 -6.59 -26.91 16.04
C LYS A 66 -6.81 -25.46 15.64
N GLU A 67 -5.96 -25.00 14.75
CA GLU A 67 -6.11 -23.66 14.15
C GLU A 67 -7.20 -23.70 13.06
N VAL A 68 -8.26 -22.91 13.25
CA VAL A 68 -9.39 -22.82 12.31
C VAL A 68 -9.55 -21.38 11.83
N PRO A 69 -9.99 -21.15 10.58
CA PRO A 69 -10.31 -19.81 10.08
C PRO A 69 -11.41 -19.13 10.93
N CYS A 70 -11.27 -17.83 11.13
CA CYS A 70 -12.29 -16.98 11.74
C CYS A 70 -12.40 -15.65 11.00
N ALA A 71 -13.41 -14.83 11.37
CA ALA A 71 -13.49 -13.46 10.88
C ALA A 71 -12.18 -12.72 11.15
N GLY A 72 -11.71 -11.98 10.17
CA GLY A 72 -10.48 -11.21 10.29
C GLY A 72 -10.60 -10.13 11.35
N SER A 73 -9.52 -9.89 12.10
CA SER A 73 -9.38 -8.74 12.98
C SER A 73 -8.05 -8.03 12.71
N LEU A 74 -8.06 -6.73 12.88
CA LEU A 74 -6.90 -5.86 12.83
C LEU A 74 -6.95 -4.95 14.04
N SER A 75 -5.87 -4.92 14.81
CA SER A 75 -5.75 -3.97 15.90
C SER A 75 -4.48 -3.14 15.78
N TYR A 76 -4.57 -1.86 16.12
CA TYR A 76 -3.46 -0.92 16.23
C TYR A 76 -3.15 -0.71 17.70
N ARG A 77 -1.95 -1.06 18.16
CA ARG A 77 -1.57 -0.98 19.58
C ARG A 77 -2.60 -1.60 20.54
N GLY A 78 -3.27 -2.67 20.10
CA GLY A 78 -4.30 -3.37 20.88
C GLY A 78 -5.74 -2.90 20.68
N TYR A 79 -5.97 -1.73 20.06
CA TYR A 79 -7.32 -1.22 19.76
C TYR A 79 -7.84 -1.78 18.45
N ASP A 80 -9.04 -2.35 18.43
CA ASP A 80 -9.66 -2.85 17.20
C ASP A 80 -9.96 -1.72 16.22
N ILE A 81 -9.62 -1.93 14.95
CA ILE A 81 -9.78 -0.91 13.90
C ILE A 81 -11.23 -0.50 13.69
N LYS A 82 -12.18 -1.40 13.90
CA LYS A 82 -13.62 -1.10 13.78
C LYS A 82 -14.09 -0.20 14.93
N ASP A 83 -13.57 -0.42 16.14
CA ASP A 83 -13.91 0.40 17.30
C ASP A 83 -13.31 1.80 17.17
N LEU A 84 -12.03 1.90 16.72
CA LEU A 84 -11.40 3.19 16.46
C LEU A 84 -12.21 3.99 15.42
N THR A 85 -12.50 3.39 14.26
CA THR A 85 -13.21 4.09 13.19
C THR A 85 -14.62 4.45 13.57
N ARG A 86 -15.34 3.57 14.31
CA ARG A 86 -16.67 3.87 14.83
C ARG A 86 -16.65 5.08 15.76
N GLY A 87 -15.70 5.16 16.70
CA GLY A 87 -15.59 6.28 17.62
C GLY A 87 -15.39 7.62 16.91
N PHE A 88 -14.54 7.69 15.87
CA PHE A 88 -14.35 8.93 15.09
C PHE A 88 -15.60 9.37 14.35
N ILE A 89 -16.44 8.42 13.94
CA ILE A 89 -17.66 8.69 13.19
C ILE A 89 -18.77 9.16 14.13
N GLU A 90 -18.99 8.45 15.24
CA GLU A 90 -19.99 8.80 16.25
C GLU A 90 -19.73 10.20 16.84
N ASP A 91 -18.45 10.56 17.02
CA ASP A 91 -18.04 11.90 17.49
C ASP A 91 -17.99 12.96 16.38
N ASP A 92 -18.28 12.60 15.12
CA ASP A 92 -18.14 13.45 13.93
C ASP A 92 -16.78 14.16 13.83
N ARG A 93 -15.69 13.49 14.13
CA ARG A 93 -14.33 14.04 14.09
C ARG A 93 -13.41 13.24 13.17
N TYR A 94 -12.28 13.81 12.80
CA TYR A 94 -11.23 13.15 12.02
C TYR A 94 -10.31 12.35 12.93
N GLY A 95 -9.80 11.23 12.45
CA GLY A 95 -9.02 10.29 13.25
C GLY A 95 -7.58 10.07 12.78
N PHE A 96 -7.18 10.55 11.59
CA PHE A 96 -5.85 10.27 11.04
C PHE A 96 -4.73 10.71 11.99
N GLU A 97 -4.75 11.92 12.50
CA GLU A 97 -3.75 12.45 13.41
C GLU A 97 -3.73 11.71 14.75
N GLU A 98 -4.90 11.33 15.28
CA GLU A 98 -5.00 10.56 16.54
C GLU A 98 -4.45 9.14 16.39
N VAL A 99 -4.76 8.45 15.29
CA VAL A 99 -4.22 7.12 15.02
C VAL A 99 -2.72 7.19 14.69
N THR A 100 -2.24 8.28 14.08
CA THR A 100 -0.81 8.53 13.92
C THR A 100 -0.11 8.60 15.27
N TYR A 101 -0.68 9.34 16.23
CA TYR A 101 -0.18 9.40 17.60
C TYR A 101 -0.17 8.01 18.25
N LEU A 102 -1.30 7.29 18.17
CA LEU A 102 -1.43 5.95 18.73
C LEU A 102 -0.35 4.99 18.21
N LEU A 103 -0.15 4.94 16.90
CA LEU A 103 0.83 4.02 16.29
C LEU A 103 2.27 4.37 16.67
N LEU A 104 2.61 5.66 16.74
CA LEU A 104 3.96 6.10 17.09
C LEU A 104 4.26 5.95 18.58
N PHE A 105 3.32 6.29 19.46
CA PHE A 105 3.57 6.42 20.91
C PHE A 105 2.93 5.33 21.76
N GLY A 106 2.09 4.46 21.18
CA GLY A 106 1.58 3.26 21.83
C GLY A 106 0.32 3.45 22.69
N SER A 107 -0.20 4.67 22.83
CA SER A 107 -1.42 4.99 23.56
C SER A 107 -2.24 6.05 22.86
N LEU A 108 -3.56 6.07 23.11
CA LEU A 108 -4.42 7.16 22.64
C LEU A 108 -4.05 8.47 23.36
N PRO A 109 -3.99 9.61 22.63
CA PRO A 109 -3.72 10.90 23.24
C PRO A 109 -4.95 11.40 24.05
N ASP A 110 -4.69 12.15 25.11
CA ASP A 110 -5.72 13.00 25.68
C ASP A 110 -5.98 14.21 24.75
N LYS A 111 -7.02 15.00 25.08
CA LYS A 111 -7.43 16.15 24.25
C LYS A 111 -6.31 17.16 24.04
N LYS A 112 -5.49 17.41 25.08
CA LYS A 112 -4.38 18.36 25.00
C LYS A 112 -3.25 17.78 24.13
N GLN A 113 -2.88 16.53 24.35
CA GLN A 113 -1.86 15.83 23.56
C GLN A 113 -2.24 15.77 22.08
N LEU A 114 -3.51 15.48 21.76
CA LEU A 114 -3.99 15.46 20.39
C LEU A 114 -3.89 16.84 19.74
N THR A 115 -4.29 17.90 20.45
CA THR A 115 -4.22 19.27 19.95
C THR A 115 -2.77 19.69 19.67
N ASP A 116 -1.88 19.45 20.62
CA ASP A 116 -0.46 19.81 20.52
C ASP A 116 0.22 19.01 19.37
N PHE A 117 -0.12 17.73 19.24
CA PHE A 117 0.42 16.85 18.17
C PHE A 117 -0.09 17.25 16.79
N THR A 118 -1.38 17.53 16.65
CA THR A 118 -1.96 17.99 15.38
C THR A 118 -1.31 19.33 14.95
N GLN A 119 -1.09 20.24 15.89
CA GLN A 119 -0.39 21.50 15.62
C GLN A 119 1.08 21.27 15.22
N LEU A 120 1.76 20.30 15.85
CA LEU A 120 3.12 19.92 15.49
C LEU A 120 3.20 19.45 14.04
N LEU A 121 2.33 18.50 13.62
CA LEU A 121 2.27 18.03 12.23
C LEU A 121 1.92 19.16 11.26
N ALA A 122 0.95 20.01 11.62
CA ALA A 122 0.55 21.15 10.79
C ALA A 122 1.69 22.14 10.53
N ASN A 123 2.55 22.37 11.53
CA ASN A 123 3.71 23.25 11.40
C ASN A 123 4.82 22.65 10.51
N GLN A 124 4.86 21.35 10.35
CA GLN A 124 5.82 20.64 9.51
C GLN A 124 5.34 20.43 8.06
N ARG A 125 4.12 20.83 7.71
CA ARG A 125 3.55 20.70 6.35
C ARG A 125 4.16 21.72 5.38
N SER A 126 5.48 21.73 5.24
CA SER A 126 6.19 22.59 4.30
C SER A 126 7.40 21.89 3.71
N LEU A 127 7.69 22.15 2.45
CA LEU A 127 8.88 21.66 1.76
C LEU A 127 9.98 22.71 1.79
N PRO A 128 11.26 22.33 1.66
CA PRO A 128 12.38 23.27 1.56
C PRO A 128 12.15 24.29 0.44
N THR A 129 12.75 25.46 0.59
CA THR A 129 12.65 26.54 -0.42
C THR A 129 13.04 26.04 -1.80
N ASN A 130 12.21 26.35 -2.79
CA ASN A 130 12.36 25.94 -4.18
C ASN A 130 12.28 24.42 -4.47
N PHE A 131 12.07 23.55 -3.48
CA PHE A 131 12.02 22.10 -3.65
C PHE A 131 10.99 21.68 -4.71
N VAL A 132 9.79 22.26 -4.70
CA VAL A 132 8.74 21.97 -5.68
C VAL A 132 9.24 22.25 -7.11
N ARG A 133 9.85 23.44 -7.32
CA ARG A 133 10.38 23.87 -8.62
C ARG A 133 11.54 23.00 -9.07
N ASP A 134 12.53 22.80 -8.20
CA ASP A 134 13.84 22.25 -8.57
C ASP A 134 13.92 20.73 -8.53
N VAL A 135 13.05 20.07 -7.74
CA VAL A 135 13.02 18.62 -7.59
C VAL A 135 11.78 18.02 -8.25
N ILE A 136 10.59 18.47 -7.88
CA ILE A 136 9.34 17.83 -8.33
C ILE A 136 9.06 18.19 -9.79
N MET A 137 9.14 19.48 -10.15
CA MET A 137 8.78 19.98 -11.48
C MET A 137 9.82 19.72 -12.55
N LYS A 138 11.10 19.66 -12.20
CA LYS A 138 12.17 19.40 -13.18
C LYS A 138 12.21 17.99 -13.77
N ALA A 139 11.67 17.02 -13.04
CA ALA A 139 11.66 15.62 -13.48
C ALA A 139 10.29 14.98 -13.23
N PRO A 140 9.22 15.47 -13.93
CA PRO A 140 7.90 14.89 -13.80
C PRO A 140 7.92 13.43 -14.24
N SER A 141 7.17 12.59 -13.55
CA SER A 141 7.06 11.16 -13.85
C SER A 141 5.60 10.77 -13.95
N LYS A 142 5.25 9.92 -14.93
CA LYS A 142 3.93 9.29 -14.95
C LYS A 142 3.74 8.25 -13.86
N ASP A 143 4.82 7.85 -13.21
CA ASP A 143 4.81 7.03 -12.02
C ASP A 143 5.06 7.92 -10.79
N ILE A 144 3.98 8.32 -10.13
CA ILE A 144 4.03 9.21 -8.98
C ILE A 144 4.79 8.57 -7.80
N MET A 145 4.72 7.25 -7.63
CA MET A 145 5.50 6.53 -6.61
C MET A 145 7.02 6.66 -6.84
N ASN A 146 7.47 6.65 -8.10
CA ASN A 146 8.87 6.92 -8.43
C ASN A 146 9.25 8.37 -8.08
N GLY A 147 8.38 9.34 -8.43
CA GLY A 147 8.57 10.75 -8.06
C GLY A 147 8.65 10.95 -6.55
N LEU A 148 7.77 10.28 -5.80
CA LEU A 148 7.75 10.30 -4.34
C LEU A 148 9.04 9.73 -3.74
N SER A 149 9.51 8.58 -4.20
CA SER A 149 10.77 7.97 -3.74
C SER A 149 11.98 8.86 -3.98
N ARG A 150 12.08 9.47 -5.18
CA ARG A 150 13.15 10.43 -5.50
C ARG A 150 13.09 11.67 -4.60
N SER A 151 11.89 12.18 -4.35
CA SER A 151 11.71 13.33 -3.47
C SER A 151 12.15 13.01 -2.05
N VAL A 152 11.79 11.83 -1.53
CA VAL A 152 12.23 11.38 -0.19
C VAL A 152 13.76 11.30 -0.11
N LEU A 153 14.41 10.65 -1.08
CA LEU A 153 15.88 10.59 -1.12
C LEU A 153 16.54 11.96 -1.27
N THR A 154 15.90 12.87 -2.00
CA THR A 154 16.44 14.25 -2.16
C THR A 154 16.31 15.06 -0.87
N LEU A 155 15.27 14.82 -0.05
CA LEU A 155 15.09 15.49 1.25
C LEU A 155 16.26 15.22 2.21
N TYR A 156 16.95 14.07 2.09
CA TYR A 156 18.20 13.78 2.80
C TYR A 156 19.21 14.94 2.68
N SER A 157 19.39 15.49 1.48
CA SER A 157 20.35 16.57 1.22
C SER A 157 19.95 17.94 1.81
N TYR A 158 18.70 18.06 2.28
CA TYR A 158 18.20 19.27 2.96
C TYR A 158 18.15 19.12 4.48
N ASP A 159 18.42 17.91 5.01
CA ASP A 159 18.51 17.67 6.44
C ASP A 159 19.94 17.96 6.92
N THR A 160 20.09 18.69 8.01
CA THR A 160 21.41 19.00 8.60
C THR A 160 22.02 17.81 9.36
N ASN A 161 21.20 16.83 9.76
CA ASN A 161 21.61 15.64 10.50
C ASN A 161 20.96 14.37 9.91
N PRO A 162 21.19 14.08 8.61
CA PRO A 162 20.47 13.01 7.94
C PRO A 162 20.83 11.62 8.45
N ASP A 163 22.10 11.40 8.82
CA ASP A 163 22.66 10.10 9.24
C ASP A 163 22.57 9.83 10.76
N ASP A 164 22.10 10.80 11.54
CA ASP A 164 21.91 10.61 12.98
C ASP A 164 20.71 9.71 13.23
N THR A 165 20.97 8.48 13.66
CA THR A 165 19.98 7.45 13.98
C THR A 165 19.54 7.47 15.45
N SER A 166 19.87 8.50 16.22
CA SER A 166 19.30 8.70 17.56
C SER A 166 17.77 8.77 17.49
N LEU A 167 17.08 8.19 18.49
CA LEU A 167 15.62 8.11 18.50
C LEU A 167 14.94 9.50 18.35
N PRO A 168 15.40 10.58 19.02
CA PRO A 168 14.80 11.90 18.82
C PRO A 168 14.94 12.41 17.39
N ASN A 169 16.10 12.19 16.74
CA ASN A 169 16.31 12.63 15.37
C ASN A 169 15.49 11.81 14.36
N VAL A 170 15.45 10.48 14.51
CA VAL A 170 14.63 9.61 13.66
C VAL A 170 13.15 9.94 13.81
N LEU A 171 12.65 10.19 15.02
CA LEU A 171 11.26 10.63 15.24
C LEU A 171 10.99 11.96 14.53
N ARG A 172 11.89 12.95 14.64
CA ARG A 172 11.79 14.22 13.92
C ARG A 172 11.69 14.00 12.41
N GLN A 173 12.54 13.16 11.84
CA GLN A 173 12.54 12.83 10.42
C GLN A 173 11.23 12.13 10.00
N CYS A 174 10.75 11.17 10.78
CA CYS A 174 9.47 10.49 10.55
C CYS A 174 8.28 11.46 10.55
N LEU A 175 8.19 12.35 11.55
CA LEU A 175 7.12 13.35 11.64
C LEU A 175 7.15 14.34 10.47
N ASN A 176 8.35 14.78 10.05
CA ASN A 176 8.51 15.58 8.84
C ASN A 176 7.99 14.84 7.60
N LEU A 177 8.39 13.58 7.38
CA LEU A 177 7.96 12.79 6.23
C LEU A 177 6.45 12.54 6.25
N ILE A 178 5.86 12.18 7.39
CA ILE A 178 4.40 12.03 7.54
C ILE A 178 3.68 13.32 7.12
N SER A 179 4.20 14.48 7.54
CA SER A 179 3.60 15.78 7.24
C SER A 179 3.71 16.21 5.78
N VAL A 180 4.79 15.82 5.06
CA VAL A 180 5.03 16.27 3.69
C VAL A 180 4.64 15.24 2.62
N PHE A 181 4.38 13.98 2.94
CA PHE A 181 3.96 12.97 1.96
C PHE A 181 2.72 13.36 1.15
N PRO A 182 1.67 13.96 1.74
CA PRO A 182 0.56 14.51 0.98
C PRO A 182 1.00 15.54 -0.07
N LEU A 183 1.90 16.45 0.30
CA LEU A 183 2.42 17.48 -0.60
C LEU A 183 3.21 16.86 -1.75
N LEU A 184 4.15 15.96 -1.43
CA LEU A 184 4.98 15.27 -2.42
C LEU A 184 4.14 14.50 -3.43
N SER A 185 3.08 13.82 -2.94
CA SER A 185 2.18 13.02 -3.77
C SER A 185 1.33 13.90 -4.69
N VAL A 186 0.67 14.91 -4.14
CA VAL A 186 -0.22 15.81 -4.90
C VAL A 186 0.57 16.66 -5.88
N TYR A 187 1.68 17.26 -5.45
CA TYR A 187 2.52 18.09 -6.34
C TYR A 187 3.20 17.26 -7.42
N GLY A 188 3.61 16.02 -7.11
CA GLY A 188 4.10 15.08 -8.10
C GLY A 188 3.05 14.77 -9.18
N TYR A 189 1.79 14.59 -8.79
CA TYR A 189 0.68 14.43 -9.72
C TYR A 189 0.42 15.70 -10.54
N GLN A 190 0.44 16.88 -9.92
CA GLN A 190 0.24 18.14 -10.64
C GLN A 190 1.35 18.40 -11.66
N ALA A 191 2.60 18.08 -11.32
CA ALA A 191 3.71 18.16 -12.26
C ALA A 191 3.52 17.20 -13.45
N TYR A 192 3.14 15.94 -13.19
CA TYR A 192 2.81 14.97 -14.23
C TYR A 192 1.66 15.46 -15.13
N ASN A 193 0.59 15.95 -14.50
CA ASN A 193 -0.60 16.43 -15.20
C ASN A 193 -0.28 17.63 -16.11
N HIS A 194 0.58 18.53 -15.64
CA HIS A 194 1.00 19.69 -16.42
C HIS A 194 1.98 19.33 -17.55
N TYR A 195 3.11 18.72 -17.22
CA TYR A 195 4.19 18.52 -18.19
C TYR A 195 4.00 17.33 -19.15
N ILE A 196 3.19 16.35 -18.77
CA ILE A 196 3.01 15.13 -19.58
C ILE A 196 1.60 15.05 -20.18
N LYS A 197 0.56 15.54 -19.47
CA LYS A 197 -0.82 15.55 -19.97
C LYS A 197 -1.30 16.90 -20.51
N ASP A 198 -0.43 17.90 -20.55
CA ASP A 198 -0.72 19.26 -21.05
C ASP A 198 -1.96 19.91 -20.40
N LYS A 199 -2.07 19.78 -19.07
CA LYS A 199 -3.12 20.39 -18.28
C LYS A 199 -2.63 21.61 -17.51
N SER A 200 -3.56 22.45 -17.05
CA SER A 200 -3.22 23.57 -16.17
C SER A 200 -2.51 23.12 -14.90
N LEU A 201 -1.50 23.89 -14.48
CA LEU A 201 -0.77 23.63 -13.24
C LEU A 201 -1.48 24.27 -12.04
N TYR A 202 -1.78 23.47 -11.05
CA TYR A 202 -2.35 23.92 -9.78
C TYR A 202 -1.42 23.55 -8.63
N ILE A 203 -0.87 24.55 -7.93
CA ILE A 203 -0.08 24.35 -6.71
C ILE A 203 -0.76 25.10 -5.58
N HIS A 204 -1.55 24.38 -4.81
CA HIS A 204 -2.24 24.92 -3.64
C HIS A 204 -1.48 24.58 -2.37
N ASN A 205 -1.10 25.59 -1.61
CA ASN A 205 -0.44 25.38 -0.33
C ASN A 205 -1.41 24.75 0.69
N PRO A 206 -0.92 23.84 1.56
CA PRO A 206 -1.72 23.30 2.65
C PRO A 206 -2.09 24.40 3.63
N LYS A 207 -3.17 24.18 4.39
CA LYS A 207 -3.61 25.06 5.48
C LYS A 207 -3.38 24.35 6.81
N LYS A 208 -2.89 25.09 7.80
CA LYS A 208 -2.57 24.56 9.13
C LYS A 208 -3.81 24.15 9.92
N GLU A 209 -4.90 24.86 9.73
CA GLU A 209 -6.20 24.62 10.36
C GLU A 209 -6.96 23.41 9.83
N LEU A 210 -6.54 22.85 8.70
CA LEU A 210 -7.17 21.69 8.06
C LEU A 210 -6.43 20.39 8.40
N THR A 211 -7.18 19.31 8.50
CA THR A 211 -6.67 17.94 8.67
C THR A 211 -5.89 17.46 7.43
N THR A 212 -5.21 16.33 7.54
CA THR A 212 -4.48 15.73 6.42
C THR A 212 -5.41 15.39 5.26
N ALA A 213 -6.56 14.77 5.52
CA ALA A 213 -7.53 14.41 4.48
C ALA A 213 -8.10 15.64 3.76
N GLU A 214 -8.49 16.67 4.51
CA GLU A 214 -8.99 17.93 3.94
C GLU A 214 -7.93 18.63 3.07
N ASN A 215 -6.68 18.67 3.54
CA ASN A 215 -5.58 19.27 2.78
C ASN A 215 -5.31 18.50 1.48
N ILE A 216 -5.38 17.17 1.47
CA ILE A 216 -5.23 16.37 0.24
C ILE A 216 -6.28 16.77 -0.80
N LEU A 217 -7.56 16.78 -0.43
CA LEU A 217 -8.65 17.13 -1.36
C LEU A 217 -8.53 18.57 -1.84
N ARG A 218 -8.25 19.50 -0.90
CA ARG A 218 -8.06 20.90 -1.22
C ARG A 218 -6.89 21.17 -2.15
N MET A 219 -5.75 20.52 -1.93
CA MET A 219 -4.56 20.70 -2.78
C MET A 219 -4.73 20.06 -4.15
N LEU A 220 -5.47 18.96 -4.24
CA LEU A 220 -5.66 18.23 -5.49
C LEU A 220 -6.62 18.95 -6.44
N ARG A 221 -7.70 19.53 -5.93
CA ARG A 221 -8.80 20.07 -6.73
C ARG A 221 -8.52 21.50 -7.17
N PRO A 222 -8.75 21.84 -8.47
CA PRO A 222 -8.52 23.20 -8.98
C PRO A 222 -9.29 24.28 -8.21
N ASP A 223 -10.54 24.00 -7.83
CA ASP A 223 -11.44 24.91 -7.11
C ASP A 223 -11.31 24.84 -5.59
N LYS A 224 -10.48 23.95 -5.06
CA LYS A 224 -10.21 23.69 -3.61
C LYS A 224 -11.44 23.22 -2.83
N LYS A 225 -12.53 22.81 -3.50
CA LYS A 225 -13.79 22.44 -2.85
C LYS A 225 -13.87 20.94 -2.58
N TYR A 226 -14.46 20.58 -1.48
CA TYR A 226 -14.81 19.21 -1.09
C TYR A 226 -15.98 19.25 -0.10
N SER A 227 -16.74 18.16 -0.01
CA SER A 227 -17.75 18.02 1.02
C SER A 227 -17.15 17.48 2.33
N HIS A 228 -17.83 17.71 3.44
CA HIS A 228 -17.44 17.15 4.73
C HIS A 228 -17.39 15.61 4.67
N LEU A 229 -18.37 14.98 4.02
CA LEU A 229 -18.43 13.54 3.84
C LEU A 229 -17.22 13.02 3.04
N GLU A 230 -16.82 13.70 1.96
CA GLU A 230 -15.63 13.32 1.18
C GLU A 230 -14.36 13.31 2.05
N ALA A 231 -14.16 14.36 2.85
CA ALA A 231 -12.99 14.46 3.72
C ALA A 231 -13.01 13.40 4.83
N LYS A 232 -14.18 13.14 5.44
CA LYS A 232 -14.35 12.07 6.46
C LYS A 232 -14.02 10.69 5.88
N ILE A 233 -14.53 10.38 4.70
CA ILE A 233 -14.30 9.08 4.07
C ILE A 233 -12.83 8.93 3.62
N LEU A 234 -12.19 9.99 3.15
CA LEU A 234 -10.76 9.95 2.87
C LEU A 234 -9.95 9.74 4.15
N ASP A 235 -10.30 10.40 5.25
CA ASP A 235 -9.66 10.22 6.55
C ASP A 235 -9.73 8.76 7.01
N ILE A 236 -10.92 8.14 6.96
CA ILE A 236 -11.11 6.72 7.26
C ILE A 236 -10.27 5.85 6.31
N ALA A 237 -10.27 6.16 5.02
CA ALA A 237 -9.46 5.42 4.04
C ALA A 237 -7.97 5.45 4.39
N LEU A 238 -7.45 6.60 4.81
CA LEU A 238 -6.07 6.73 5.28
C LEU A 238 -5.84 5.86 6.52
N ILE A 239 -6.71 5.92 7.53
CA ILE A 239 -6.60 5.12 8.75
C ILE A 239 -6.52 3.61 8.43
N LEU A 240 -7.38 3.10 7.55
CA LEU A 240 -7.44 1.68 7.18
C LEU A 240 -6.18 1.21 6.42
N HIS A 241 -5.41 2.12 5.83
CA HIS A 241 -4.19 1.82 5.10
C HIS A 241 -2.90 2.05 5.91
N MET A 242 -2.96 2.67 7.11
CA MET A 242 -1.78 3.02 7.90
C MET A 242 -0.89 1.84 8.22
N GLU A 243 -1.47 0.69 8.58
CA GLU A 243 -0.72 -0.44 9.10
C GLU A 243 -1.40 -1.78 8.78
N HIS A 244 -0.60 -2.84 8.59
CA HIS A 244 -1.10 -4.19 8.36
C HIS A 244 -0.06 -5.28 8.71
N GLY A 245 0.58 -5.14 9.85
CA GLY A 245 1.53 -6.13 10.41
C GLY A 245 2.97 -5.98 9.93
N GLY A 246 3.90 -6.33 10.80
CA GLY A 246 5.35 -6.27 10.55
C GLY A 246 5.82 -7.16 9.40
N GLY A 247 5.08 -8.24 9.08
CA GLY A 247 5.35 -9.14 7.95
C GLY A 247 4.82 -8.65 6.59
N ASN A 248 4.15 -7.50 6.53
CA ASN A 248 3.78 -6.87 5.26
C ASN A 248 5.05 -6.51 4.48
N ASN A 249 5.07 -6.74 3.15
CA ASN A 249 6.30 -6.67 2.37
C ASN A 249 7.05 -5.34 2.52
N SER A 250 6.37 -4.20 2.46
CA SER A 250 7.02 -2.89 2.64
C SER A 250 7.42 -2.60 4.09
N THR A 251 6.64 -3.08 5.06
CA THR A 251 6.98 -2.97 6.49
C THR A 251 8.19 -3.87 6.82
N PHE A 252 8.21 -5.10 6.32
CA PHE A 252 9.35 -5.98 6.49
C PHE A 252 10.62 -5.42 5.83
N THR A 253 10.48 -4.79 4.65
CA THR A 253 11.58 -4.04 4.02
C THR A 253 12.08 -2.92 4.94
N THR A 254 11.19 -2.20 5.62
CA THR A 254 11.58 -1.18 6.61
C THR A 254 12.39 -1.78 7.74
N HIS A 255 11.98 -2.92 8.30
CA HIS A 255 12.76 -3.63 9.31
C HIS A 255 14.13 -4.04 8.79
N VAL A 256 14.20 -4.73 7.65
CA VAL A 256 15.45 -5.20 7.05
C VAL A 256 16.44 -4.05 6.84
N VAL A 257 15.97 -2.96 6.23
CA VAL A 257 16.85 -1.82 5.90
C VAL A 257 17.21 -1.02 7.16
N SER A 258 16.28 -0.85 8.11
CA SER A 258 16.57 -0.21 9.40
C SER A 258 17.59 -0.96 10.23
N SER A 259 17.56 -2.30 10.22
CA SER A 259 18.49 -3.15 10.98
C SER A 259 19.96 -3.02 10.51
N SER A 260 20.19 -2.46 9.32
CA SER A 260 21.55 -2.16 8.84
C SER A 260 22.14 -0.86 9.41
N GLY A 261 21.35 -0.07 10.15
CA GLY A 261 21.76 1.22 10.72
C GLY A 261 21.71 2.38 9.72
N THR A 262 21.00 2.25 8.59
CA THR A 262 20.90 3.32 7.58
C THR A 262 19.99 4.48 8.04
N ASP A 263 20.09 5.60 7.33
CA ASP A 263 19.25 6.79 7.54
C ASP A 263 17.75 6.55 7.28
N THR A 264 16.91 7.46 7.76
CA THR A 264 15.45 7.36 7.64
C THR A 264 14.97 7.50 6.20
N TYR A 265 15.58 8.37 5.41
CA TYR A 265 15.16 8.63 4.02
C TYR A 265 15.39 7.41 3.14
N SER A 266 16.55 6.73 3.29
CA SER A 266 16.86 5.49 2.60
C SER A 266 15.92 4.35 3.00
N ALA A 267 15.62 4.19 4.30
CA ALA A 267 14.70 3.17 4.78
C ALA A 267 13.28 3.37 4.22
N ILE A 268 12.76 4.59 4.23
CA ILE A 268 11.44 4.91 3.70
C ILE A 268 11.40 4.81 2.16
N ALA A 269 12.46 5.21 1.46
CA ALA A 269 12.55 5.02 0.01
C ALA A 269 12.54 3.54 -0.39
N ALA A 270 13.19 2.67 0.38
CA ALA A 270 13.14 1.22 0.18
C ALA A 270 11.73 0.66 0.39
N ALA A 271 11.02 1.12 1.43
CA ALA A 271 9.62 0.76 1.68
C ALA A 271 8.69 1.22 0.55
N LEU A 272 8.89 2.43 0.00
CA LEU A 272 8.18 2.94 -1.17
C LEU A 272 8.45 2.06 -2.40
N GLY A 273 9.68 1.63 -2.63
CA GLY A 273 10.05 0.71 -3.71
C GLY A 273 9.32 -0.63 -3.61
N SER A 274 9.19 -1.17 -2.40
CA SER A 274 8.41 -2.37 -2.13
C SER A 274 6.92 -2.15 -2.39
N LEU A 275 6.33 -1.07 -1.84
CA LEU A 275 4.89 -0.78 -1.99
C LEU A 275 4.51 -0.53 -3.45
N LYS A 276 5.38 0.12 -4.24
CA LYS A 276 5.17 0.39 -5.66
C LYS A 276 4.94 -0.87 -6.50
N GLY A 277 5.47 -2.02 -6.07
CA GLY A 277 5.38 -3.27 -6.82
C GLY A 277 3.93 -3.68 -7.11
N PRO A 278 3.61 -4.13 -8.35
CA PRO A 278 2.24 -4.44 -8.76
C PRO A 278 1.60 -5.62 -8.00
N LYS A 279 2.42 -6.41 -7.30
CA LYS A 279 1.94 -7.49 -6.43
C LYS A 279 1.63 -7.02 -5.00
N HIS A 280 1.92 -5.76 -4.67
CA HIS A 280 1.72 -5.19 -3.35
C HIS A 280 0.73 -4.02 -3.38
N GLY A 281 1.14 -2.81 -3.77
CA GLY A 281 0.28 -1.62 -3.68
C GLY A 281 -0.59 -1.31 -4.90
N GLY A 282 -0.56 -2.12 -5.95
CA GLY A 282 -1.28 -1.87 -7.21
C GLY A 282 -2.62 -2.58 -7.38
N ALA A 283 -3.12 -3.25 -6.34
CA ALA A 283 -4.31 -4.11 -6.47
C ALA A 283 -5.60 -3.31 -6.63
N ASN A 284 -5.77 -2.19 -5.95
CA ASN A 284 -6.96 -1.35 -6.05
C ASN A 284 -7.15 -0.73 -7.45
N ILE A 285 -6.07 -0.36 -8.15
CA ILE A 285 -6.13 0.08 -9.56
C ILE A 285 -6.64 -1.05 -10.46
N LYS A 286 -6.21 -2.28 -10.20
CA LYS A 286 -6.66 -3.47 -10.94
C LYS A 286 -8.15 -3.74 -10.71
N VAL A 287 -8.66 -3.56 -9.49
CA VAL A 287 -10.08 -3.67 -9.18
C VAL A 287 -10.88 -2.69 -10.02
N VAL A 288 -10.54 -1.40 -9.99
CA VAL A 288 -11.27 -0.38 -10.76
C VAL A 288 -11.26 -0.69 -12.25
N ARG A 289 -10.11 -1.01 -12.82
CA ARG A 289 -10.02 -1.34 -14.25
C ARG A 289 -10.78 -2.61 -14.62
N MET A 290 -10.84 -3.61 -13.75
CA MET A 290 -11.66 -4.80 -13.94
C MET A 290 -13.15 -4.45 -13.94
N PHE A 291 -13.61 -3.58 -13.04
CA PHE A 291 -15.00 -3.09 -13.06
C PHE A 291 -15.30 -2.23 -14.29
N ASP A 292 -14.35 -1.41 -14.75
CA ASP A 292 -14.53 -0.63 -15.98
C ASP A 292 -14.62 -1.53 -17.21
N ASP A 293 -13.90 -2.64 -17.26
CA ASP A 293 -14.01 -3.67 -18.29
C ASP A 293 -15.36 -4.41 -18.19
N MET A 294 -15.73 -4.85 -16.99
CA MET A 294 -17.03 -5.50 -16.73
C MET A 294 -18.20 -4.65 -17.19
N LYS A 295 -18.19 -3.35 -16.90
CA LYS A 295 -19.25 -2.40 -17.30
C LYS A 295 -19.41 -2.26 -18.80
N LYS A 296 -18.40 -2.56 -19.59
CA LYS A 296 -18.45 -2.55 -21.06
C LYS A 296 -18.94 -3.87 -21.63
N GLU A 297 -18.58 -4.99 -20.98
CA GLU A 297 -18.85 -6.34 -21.45
C GLU A 297 -20.22 -6.89 -21.02
N VAL A 298 -20.69 -6.53 -19.81
CA VAL A 298 -21.98 -6.91 -19.24
C VAL A 298 -23.05 -5.90 -19.67
N LYS A 299 -24.11 -6.39 -20.30
CA LYS A 299 -25.18 -5.53 -20.83
C LYS A 299 -26.14 -5.05 -19.74
N ASP A 300 -26.60 -5.97 -18.90
CA ASP A 300 -27.44 -5.66 -17.75
C ASP A 300 -26.69 -5.95 -16.43
N TRP A 301 -26.27 -4.90 -15.75
CA TRP A 301 -25.56 -5.00 -14.46
C TRP A 301 -26.43 -5.50 -13.30
N LYS A 302 -27.74 -5.68 -13.52
CA LYS A 302 -28.68 -6.25 -12.56
C LYS A 302 -28.89 -7.74 -12.77
N ASP A 303 -28.52 -8.25 -13.95
CA ASP A 303 -28.61 -9.67 -14.28
C ASP A 303 -27.45 -10.43 -13.64
N GLU A 304 -27.77 -11.24 -12.63
CA GLU A 304 -26.78 -12.05 -11.91
C GLU A 304 -26.10 -13.10 -12.80
N ASP A 305 -26.79 -13.64 -13.79
CA ASP A 305 -26.25 -14.68 -14.68
C ASP A 305 -25.24 -14.06 -15.66
N GLU A 306 -25.49 -12.85 -16.18
CA GLU A 306 -24.52 -12.12 -16.99
C GLU A 306 -23.26 -11.77 -16.17
N VAL A 307 -23.42 -11.27 -14.95
CA VAL A 307 -22.29 -10.95 -14.06
C VAL A 307 -21.52 -12.21 -13.69
N ARG A 308 -22.19 -13.31 -13.32
CA ARG A 308 -21.58 -14.61 -13.01
C ARG A 308 -20.79 -15.14 -14.21
N THR A 309 -21.34 -15.06 -15.41
CA THR A 309 -20.66 -15.46 -16.65
C THR A 309 -19.38 -14.66 -16.88
N TYR A 310 -19.42 -13.34 -16.68
CA TYR A 310 -18.21 -12.51 -16.78
C TYR A 310 -17.15 -12.89 -15.74
N LEU A 311 -17.54 -13.17 -14.48
CA LEU A 311 -16.62 -13.61 -13.43
C LEU A 311 -15.96 -14.96 -13.79
N LYS A 312 -16.69 -15.91 -14.40
CA LYS A 312 -16.12 -17.18 -14.91
C LYS A 312 -15.11 -16.93 -16.02
N ARG A 313 -15.42 -16.04 -16.99
CA ARG A 313 -14.48 -15.64 -18.06
C ARG A 313 -13.18 -15.03 -17.50
N LEU A 314 -13.25 -14.25 -16.42
CA LEU A 314 -12.04 -13.75 -15.74
C LEU A 314 -11.16 -14.91 -15.25
N LEU A 315 -11.76 -15.91 -14.57
CA LEU A 315 -11.03 -17.07 -14.03
C LEU A 315 -10.44 -17.97 -15.13
N HIS A 316 -11.13 -18.07 -16.27
CA HIS A 316 -10.67 -18.81 -17.45
C HIS A 316 -9.65 -18.04 -18.31
N LYS A 317 -9.26 -16.83 -17.92
CA LYS A 317 -8.31 -15.96 -18.63
C LYS A 317 -8.85 -15.44 -19.98
N GLU A 318 -10.15 -15.27 -20.09
CA GLU A 318 -10.84 -14.88 -21.32
C GLU A 318 -11.29 -13.39 -21.29
N ALA A 319 -11.22 -12.74 -20.13
CA ALA A 319 -11.64 -11.35 -19.95
C ALA A 319 -10.55 -10.51 -19.26
N PHE A 320 -10.68 -9.19 -19.38
CA PHE A 320 -9.80 -8.16 -18.78
C PHE A 320 -8.31 -8.39 -19.14
N ASP A 321 -7.45 -8.61 -18.16
CA ASP A 321 -6.00 -8.76 -18.35
C ASP A 321 -5.52 -10.20 -18.51
N ARG A 322 -6.45 -11.15 -18.60
CA ARG A 322 -6.22 -12.58 -18.83
C ARG A 322 -5.29 -13.26 -17.82
N LYS A 323 -5.25 -12.76 -16.58
CA LYS A 323 -4.45 -13.34 -15.49
C LYS A 323 -5.20 -14.42 -14.71
N GLY A 324 -6.49 -14.59 -14.94
CA GLY A 324 -7.30 -15.56 -14.24
C GLY A 324 -7.61 -15.15 -12.79
N LEU A 325 -7.75 -13.86 -12.50
CA LEU A 325 -7.98 -13.33 -11.16
C LEU A 325 -9.20 -12.44 -11.14
N ILE A 326 -10.01 -12.58 -10.09
CA ILE A 326 -11.01 -11.57 -9.69
C ILE A 326 -10.31 -10.68 -8.66
N TYR A 327 -9.88 -9.49 -9.10
CA TYR A 327 -9.12 -8.56 -8.26
C TYR A 327 -9.96 -8.04 -7.10
N GLY A 328 -9.34 -7.84 -5.95
CA GLY A 328 -10.02 -7.45 -4.72
C GLY A 328 -10.62 -8.61 -3.94
N MET A 329 -10.59 -9.84 -4.49
CA MET A 329 -11.07 -11.05 -3.85
C MET A 329 -9.91 -11.92 -3.36
N GLY A 330 -9.99 -12.32 -2.07
CA GLY A 330 -8.96 -13.11 -1.39
C GLY A 330 -7.84 -12.26 -0.80
N HIS A 331 -7.19 -12.79 0.21
CA HIS A 331 -6.10 -12.15 0.93
C HIS A 331 -5.11 -13.21 1.45
N ALA A 332 -3.84 -12.81 1.62
CA ALA A 332 -2.79 -13.72 2.11
C ALA A 332 -3.09 -14.27 3.52
N ILE A 333 -3.83 -13.52 4.34
CA ILE A 333 -4.16 -13.86 5.72
C ILE A 333 -5.67 -14.11 5.84
N TYR A 334 -6.52 -13.16 5.46
CA TYR A 334 -7.96 -13.20 5.64
C TYR A 334 -8.64 -14.18 4.64
N SER A 335 -9.41 -15.12 5.15
CA SER A 335 -10.18 -16.06 4.33
C SER A 335 -11.70 -15.93 4.54
N VAL A 336 -12.13 -15.42 5.69
CA VAL A 336 -13.55 -15.25 6.04
C VAL A 336 -14.01 -13.82 5.82
N SER A 337 -13.28 -12.84 6.37
CA SER A 337 -13.55 -11.42 6.14
C SER A 337 -12.30 -10.57 6.38
N ASP A 338 -12.19 -9.41 5.69
CA ASP A 338 -11.19 -8.37 5.95
C ASP A 338 -11.89 -7.23 6.70
N PRO A 339 -11.52 -6.93 7.96
CA PRO A 339 -12.18 -5.91 8.77
C PRO A 339 -12.13 -4.52 8.12
N ARG A 340 -11.12 -4.25 7.29
CA ARG A 340 -11.00 -2.97 6.58
C ARG A 340 -12.02 -2.85 5.45
N ALA A 341 -12.27 -3.95 4.72
CA ALA A 341 -13.31 -3.98 3.69
C ALA A 341 -14.71 -3.81 4.31
N GLU A 342 -14.94 -4.40 5.49
CA GLU A 342 -16.21 -4.24 6.23
C GLU A 342 -16.43 -2.77 6.66
N VAL A 343 -15.39 -2.09 7.16
CA VAL A 343 -15.48 -0.67 7.51
C VAL A 343 -15.76 0.17 6.26
N PHE A 344 -15.04 -0.04 5.15
CA PHE A 344 -15.34 0.67 3.91
C PHE A 344 -16.78 0.49 3.45
N LYS A 345 -17.28 -0.75 3.46
CA LYS A 345 -18.63 -1.09 3.02
C LYS A 345 -19.71 -0.29 3.75
N ALA A 346 -19.52 -0.02 5.04
CA ALA A 346 -20.46 0.76 5.85
C ALA A 346 -20.64 2.21 5.35
N TYR A 347 -19.64 2.78 4.66
CA TYR A 347 -19.66 4.19 4.20
C TYR A 347 -19.79 4.35 2.69
N VAL A 348 -19.45 3.31 1.94
CA VAL A 348 -19.48 3.33 0.48
C VAL A 348 -20.88 3.64 -0.04
N GLU A 349 -21.95 3.10 0.56
CA GLU A 349 -23.32 3.37 0.15
C GLU A 349 -23.69 4.85 0.30
N THR A 350 -23.36 5.45 1.45
CA THR A 350 -23.66 6.86 1.73
C THR A 350 -22.95 7.77 0.72
N LEU A 351 -21.66 7.52 0.45
CA LEU A 351 -20.92 8.28 -0.55
C LEU A 351 -21.47 8.05 -1.96
N ALA A 352 -21.81 6.81 -2.33
CA ALA A 352 -22.38 6.48 -3.63
C ALA A 352 -23.74 7.19 -3.85
N ARG A 353 -24.52 7.36 -2.80
CA ARG A 353 -25.78 8.12 -2.83
C ARG A 353 -25.52 9.61 -3.05
N GLU A 354 -24.58 10.22 -2.30
CA GLU A 354 -24.19 11.64 -2.49
C GLU A 354 -23.67 11.88 -3.91
N LYS A 355 -22.88 10.93 -4.44
CA LYS A 355 -22.26 11.03 -5.78
C LYS A 355 -23.14 10.56 -6.93
N GLY A 356 -24.37 10.11 -6.69
CA GLY A 356 -25.24 9.56 -7.73
C GLY A 356 -24.74 8.24 -8.34
N ARG A 357 -23.91 7.48 -7.61
CA ARG A 357 -23.22 6.26 -8.05
C ARG A 357 -23.87 4.97 -7.53
N MET A 358 -25.15 4.98 -7.19
CA MET A 358 -25.86 3.81 -6.63
C MET A 358 -25.90 2.61 -7.58
N LYS A 359 -25.89 2.82 -8.90
CA LYS A 359 -25.80 1.71 -9.87
C LYS A 359 -24.44 0.97 -9.77
N ASP A 360 -23.37 1.73 -9.63
CA ASP A 360 -22.03 1.14 -9.42
C ASP A 360 -21.97 0.40 -8.08
N TYR A 361 -22.50 1.00 -7.01
CA TYR A 361 -22.56 0.35 -5.69
C TYR A 361 -23.30 -0.99 -5.73
N ALA A 362 -24.45 -1.04 -6.43
CA ALA A 362 -25.19 -2.29 -6.60
C ALA A 362 -24.37 -3.37 -7.32
N LEU A 363 -23.63 -2.97 -8.38
CA LEU A 363 -22.74 -3.90 -9.09
C LEU A 363 -21.61 -4.40 -8.19
N TYR A 364 -20.94 -3.51 -7.44
CA TYR A 364 -19.90 -3.92 -6.47
C TYR A 364 -20.45 -4.89 -5.42
N SER A 365 -21.62 -4.60 -4.85
CA SER A 365 -22.27 -5.48 -3.87
C SER A 365 -22.64 -6.85 -4.45
N MET A 366 -23.09 -6.89 -5.71
CA MET A 366 -23.37 -8.14 -6.42
C MET A 366 -22.10 -8.96 -6.64
N VAL A 367 -21.04 -8.34 -7.13
CA VAL A 367 -19.75 -9.02 -7.35
C VAL A 367 -19.17 -9.53 -6.02
N GLU A 368 -19.25 -8.75 -4.93
CA GLU A 368 -18.81 -9.19 -3.59
C GLU A 368 -19.49 -10.48 -3.16
N ARG A 369 -20.79 -10.61 -3.45
CA ARG A 369 -21.59 -11.81 -3.12
C ARG A 369 -21.28 -12.97 -4.05
N LEU A 370 -21.24 -12.75 -5.37
CA LEU A 370 -21.11 -13.81 -6.37
C LEU A 370 -19.67 -14.35 -6.51
N ALA A 371 -18.66 -13.48 -6.37
CA ALA A 371 -17.28 -13.87 -6.64
C ALA A 371 -16.76 -15.04 -5.75
N PRO A 372 -17.04 -15.10 -4.43
CA PRO A 372 -16.66 -16.26 -3.62
C PRO A 372 -17.26 -17.57 -4.12
N GLU A 373 -18.53 -17.55 -4.52
CA GLU A 373 -19.23 -18.73 -5.06
C GLU A 373 -18.59 -19.20 -6.36
N VAL A 374 -18.39 -18.29 -7.32
CA VAL A 374 -17.78 -18.58 -8.61
C VAL A 374 -16.33 -19.09 -8.45
N ILE A 375 -15.55 -18.49 -7.54
CA ILE A 375 -14.18 -18.96 -7.25
C ILE A 375 -14.21 -20.37 -6.66
N ALA A 376 -15.14 -20.67 -5.75
CA ALA A 376 -15.28 -22.00 -5.15
C ALA A 376 -15.66 -23.06 -6.19
N GLU A 377 -16.62 -22.75 -7.08
CA GLU A 377 -17.05 -23.62 -8.18
C GLU A 377 -15.89 -23.95 -9.14
N GLU A 378 -15.19 -22.90 -9.63
CA GLU A 378 -14.22 -23.06 -10.72
C GLU A 378 -12.85 -23.59 -10.25
N ARG A 379 -12.45 -23.29 -9.00
CA ARG A 379 -11.11 -23.66 -8.49
C ARG A 379 -11.11 -24.75 -7.46
N ARG A 380 -12.27 -25.28 -7.06
CA ARG A 380 -12.42 -26.28 -5.99
C ARG A 380 -11.67 -25.86 -4.70
N ILE A 381 -11.71 -24.57 -4.38
CA ILE A 381 -11.07 -24.02 -3.19
C ILE A 381 -12.08 -24.08 -2.05
N TYR A 382 -11.82 -24.94 -1.08
CA TYR A 382 -12.66 -25.10 0.12
C TYR A 382 -12.33 -24.08 1.21
N LYS A 383 -11.24 -23.33 1.05
CA LYS A 383 -10.87 -22.21 1.93
C LYS A 383 -11.66 -20.97 1.49
N GLY A 384 -12.40 -20.36 2.40
CA GLY A 384 -13.21 -19.18 2.09
C GLY A 384 -12.41 -18.07 1.38
N VAL A 385 -13.09 -17.32 0.52
CA VAL A 385 -12.56 -16.15 -0.18
C VAL A 385 -13.47 -14.97 0.14
N SER A 386 -12.92 -13.86 0.57
CA SER A 386 -13.65 -12.63 0.89
C SER A 386 -13.08 -11.42 0.16
N ALA A 387 -13.89 -10.36 0.06
CA ALA A 387 -13.40 -9.06 -0.39
C ALA A 387 -12.32 -8.55 0.57
N ASN A 388 -11.23 -8.02 0.00
CA ASN A 388 -10.17 -7.36 0.76
C ASN A 388 -10.29 -5.83 0.68
N VAL A 389 -9.39 -5.11 1.35
CA VAL A 389 -9.42 -3.64 1.40
C VAL A 389 -9.39 -2.99 0.02
N ASP A 390 -8.71 -3.60 -0.96
CA ASP A 390 -8.56 -3.05 -2.31
C ASP A 390 -9.87 -3.11 -3.11
N PHE A 391 -10.79 -4.00 -2.75
CA PHE A 391 -12.08 -4.13 -3.43
C PHE A 391 -12.89 -2.83 -3.36
N TYR A 392 -13.02 -2.23 -2.18
CA TYR A 392 -13.77 -1.01 -1.97
C TYR A 392 -12.95 0.27 -2.06
N SER A 393 -11.65 0.23 -1.70
CA SER A 393 -10.83 1.45 -1.68
C SER A 393 -10.71 2.11 -3.03
N GLY A 394 -10.58 1.32 -4.11
CA GLY A 394 -10.57 1.86 -5.48
C GLY A 394 -11.87 2.55 -5.85
N PHE A 395 -13.01 1.97 -5.48
CA PHE A 395 -14.32 2.56 -5.72
C PHE A 395 -14.49 3.87 -4.93
N VAL A 396 -14.12 3.88 -3.64
CA VAL A 396 -14.11 5.10 -2.81
C VAL A 396 -13.27 6.19 -3.48
N TYR A 397 -12.04 5.89 -3.87
CA TYR A 397 -11.16 6.86 -4.50
C TYR A 397 -11.73 7.38 -5.82
N SER A 398 -12.42 6.54 -6.60
CA SER A 398 -13.10 6.99 -7.83
C SER A 398 -14.26 7.95 -7.54
N MET A 399 -14.98 7.78 -6.43
CA MET A 399 -16.06 8.67 -6.01
C MET A 399 -15.56 9.99 -5.40
N LEU A 400 -14.33 9.99 -4.89
CA LEU A 400 -13.63 11.20 -4.43
C LEU A 400 -12.95 11.97 -5.58
N ASP A 401 -13.11 11.53 -6.84
CA ASP A 401 -12.45 12.06 -8.02
C ASP A 401 -10.92 12.05 -7.92
N LEU A 402 -10.35 11.08 -7.18
CA LEU A 402 -8.91 10.86 -7.15
C LEU A 402 -8.47 10.24 -8.49
N PRO A 403 -7.44 10.77 -9.16
CA PRO A 403 -6.91 10.14 -10.36
C PRO A 403 -6.22 8.81 -10.03
N LEU A 404 -6.29 7.86 -10.96
CA LEU A 404 -5.69 6.52 -10.78
C LEU A 404 -4.20 6.57 -10.40
N GLU A 405 -3.48 7.56 -10.90
CA GLU A 405 -2.07 7.77 -10.61
C GLU A 405 -1.78 8.07 -9.14
N LEU A 406 -2.79 8.51 -8.38
CA LEU A 406 -2.68 8.79 -6.94
C LEU A 406 -3.14 7.63 -6.03
N TYR A 407 -3.70 6.54 -6.54
CA TYR A 407 -4.21 5.45 -5.69
C TYR A 407 -3.11 4.82 -4.82
N THR A 408 -2.01 4.39 -5.43
CA THR A 408 -0.86 3.86 -4.68
C THR A 408 -0.13 4.94 -3.85
N PRO A 409 0.07 6.19 -4.34
CA PRO A 409 0.55 7.28 -3.50
C PRO A 409 -0.31 7.57 -2.26
N MET A 410 -1.65 7.51 -2.35
CA MET A 410 -2.52 7.66 -1.16
C MET A 410 -2.31 6.53 -0.16
N PHE A 411 -2.08 5.32 -0.65
CA PHE A 411 -1.68 4.20 0.19
C PHE A 411 -0.35 4.50 0.91
N ALA A 412 0.64 5.08 0.20
CA ALA A 412 1.92 5.47 0.79
C ALA A 412 1.78 6.61 1.82
N VAL A 413 0.92 7.61 1.55
CA VAL A 413 0.58 8.71 2.48
C VAL A 413 0.05 8.18 3.81
N ALA A 414 -0.72 7.12 3.77
CA ALA A 414 -1.20 6.45 4.98
C ALA A 414 -0.10 5.59 5.62
N ARG A 415 0.55 4.74 4.84
CA ARG A 415 1.47 3.69 5.31
C ARG A 415 2.79 4.24 5.87
N ILE A 416 3.19 5.47 5.52
CA ILE A 416 4.36 6.12 6.13
C ILE A 416 4.27 6.14 7.65
N VAL A 417 3.07 6.24 8.23
CA VAL A 417 2.84 6.18 9.68
C VAL A 417 3.26 4.83 10.23
N GLY A 418 2.77 3.74 9.63
CA GLY A 418 3.13 2.38 10.02
C GLY A 418 4.62 2.10 9.85
N TRP A 419 5.22 2.49 8.72
CA TRP A 419 6.67 2.36 8.51
C TRP A 419 7.47 3.12 9.56
N SER A 420 7.04 4.34 9.91
CA SER A 420 7.68 5.14 10.96
C SER A 420 7.60 4.47 12.32
N ALA A 421 6.44 3.92 12.69
CA ALA A 421 6.26 3.20 13.94
C ALA A 421 7.15 1.95 14.02
N HIS A 422 7.20 1.16 12.94
CA HIS A 422 8.06 -0.03 12.87
C HIS A 422 9.54 0.32 12.84
N ARG A 423 9.94 1.42 12.18
CA ARG A 423 11.32 1.90 12.22
C ARG A 423 11.72 2.29 13.63
N MET A 424 10.88 3.04 14.36
CA MET A 424 11.13 3.38 15.76
C MET A 424 11.22 2.11 16.63
N GLU A 425 10.30 1.15 16.43
CA GLU A 425 10.32 -0.12 17.17
C GLU A 425 11.58 -0.92 16.89
N GLU A 426 12.05 -0.99 15.64
CA GLU A 426 13.29 -1.65 15.25
C GLU A 426 14.50 -1.03 15.96
N LEU A 427 14.62 0.30 15.92
CA LEU A 427 15.76 1.01 16.55
C LEU A 427 15.76 0.94 18.08
N ILE A 428 14.57 0.78 18.71
CA ILE A 428 14.45 0.64 20.17
C ILE A 428 14.83 -0.78 20.63
N ASN A 429 14.48 -1.81 19.84
CA ASN A 429 14.51 -3.19 20.33
C ASN A 429 15.55 -4.08 19.64
N ALA A 430 15.98 -3.73 18.41
CA ALA A 430 16.87 -4.58 17.64
C ALA A 430 18.35 -4.19 17.85
N ASP A 431 19.15 -5.21 18.06
CA ASP A 431 20.62 -5.10 18.20
C ASP A 431 21.38 -5.85 17.09
N LYS A 432 20.65 -6.49 16.17
CA LYS A 432 21.22 -7.36 15.13
C LYS A 432 20.65 -7.05 13.75
N ILE A 433 21.55 -7.10 12.76
CA ILE A 433 21.14 -7.01 11.35
C ILE A 433 20.30 -8.25 10.96
N ILE A 434 19.18 -8.03 10.28
CA ILE A 434 18.33 -9.10 9.74
C ILE A 434 19.06 -9.74 8.56
N ARG A 435 19.53 -10.97 8.76
CA ARG A 435 20.35 -11.70 7.79
C ARG A 435 19.91 -13.17 7.69
N PRO A 436 18.91 -13.50 6.88
CA PRO A 436 18.51 -14.89 6.66
C PRO A 436 19.61 -15.69 5.95
N ALA A 437 19.63 -17.01 6.16
CA ALA A 437 20.54 -17.92 5.47
C ALA A 437 20.04 -18.24 4.05
N TYR A 438 20.97 -18.37 3.11
CA TYR A 438 20.73 -18.87 1.77
C TYR A 438 21.62 -20.10 1.51
N LYS A 439 21.02 -21.17 0.97
CA LYS A 439 21.72 -22.41 0.61
C LYS A 439 22.24 -22.30 -0.83
N ASN A 440 23.58 -22.37 -0.99
CA ASN A 440 24.16 -22.59 -2.31
C ASN A 440 23.92 -24.03 -2.75
N VAL A 441 23.47 -24.24 -3.98
CA VAL A 441 23.16 -25.55 -4.58
C VAL A 441 24.10 -25.92 -5.73
N LEU A 442 25.13 -25.11 -6.00
CA LEU A 442 26.16 -25.41 -6.98
C LEU A 442 27.29 -26.21 -6.32
N GLU A 443 27.83 -27.17 -7.05
CA GLU A 443 29.07 -27.83 -6.68
C GLU A 443 30.27 -26.90 -6.87
N PRO A 444 31.34 -27.05 -6.08
CA PRO A 444 32.58 -26.30 -6.30
C PRO A 444 33.11 -26.51 -7.72
N ALA A 445 33.48 -25.43 -8.37
CA ALA A 445 34.08 -25.48 -9.72
C ALA A 445 35.54 -25.03 -9.67
N VAL A 446 36.38 -25.65 -10.52
CA VAL A 446 37.77 -25.27 -10.69
C VAL A 446 37.83 -24.11 -11.68
N TYR A 447 38.62 -23.09 -11.36
CA TYR A 447 38.85 -21.99 -12.29
C TYR A 447 39.68 -22.48 -13.51
N VAL A 448 39.14 -22.29 -14.68
CA VAL A 448 39.83 -22.55 -15.95
C VAL A 448 40.31 -21.20 -16.53
N PRO A 449 41.61 -21.07 -16.90
CA PRO A 449 42.12 -19.85 -17.52
C PRO A 449 41.38 -19.49 -18.80
N LEU A 450 41.30 -18.20 -19.12
CA LEU A 450 40.54 -17.71 -20.30
C LEU A 450 40.92 -18.39 -21.62
N ASN A 451 42.21 -18.69 -21.79
CA ASN A 451 42.70 -19.33 -23.00
C ASN A 451 42.48 -20.83 -23.08
N GLU A 452 41.89 -21.45 -22.03
CA GLU A 452 41.64 -22.88 -21.91
C GLU A 452 40.16 -23.24 -21.85
N ARG A 453 39.25 -22.27 -21.99
CA ARG A 453 37.80 -22.42 -21.96
C ARG A 453 37.11 -21.90 -23.20
#